data_f07737a935bd0b86d9ef38defd86f6df
#
_entry.id   f07737a935bd0b86d9ef38defd86f6df
#
_cell.length_a   1.000
_cell.length_b   1.000
_cell.length_c   1.000
_cell.angle_alpha   90.00
_cell.angle_beta   90.00
_cell.angle_gamma   90.00
#
_symmetry.space_group_name_H-M   'P 1'
#
loop_
_entity.id
_entity.type
_entity.pdbx_description
1 polymer ?
#
loop_
_entity_poly.entity_id
_entity_poly.type
_entity_poly.pdbx_seq_one_letter_code
_entity_poly.pdbx_strand_id
1 'polypeptide(L)'
;MGNGAPSSGVRVPRADAERVRASLDAAGCLDRAWRPVVDGGHLVWPVHEGVSLPADVDGERIDVAPETWPAAPPPIDPHHRLREAVERWLLTHIPADRERQEALLNDVPKRWERLNDLVLLPNDAFASPLWKEALSASERPPWAEVAAALRADRLGQQAHIAADVIRSSNATMLLGASGDVEVTDHGVVFRFDATQQMYSSGNVTERHRMGNLDLRGETVVDAFSGIGYYTLPMLVRAGAEHVHACDINPDAAAWLLKGARANGVQHRLTQHVGDNRTTLPALQGVADRVVLGLLP
;
A
#
# COMPACT_ATOMS: atom_id res chain seq x y z
N MET A 1 -27.84 -2.23 14.42
CA MET A 1 -28.49 -3.52 14.19
C MET A 1 -27.41 -4.56 14.47
N GLY A 2 -27.58 -5.40 15.50
CA GLY A 2 -26.58 -6.40 15.87
C GLY A 2 -26.54 -7.46 14.78
N ASN A 3 -25.36 -7.65 14.18
CA ASN A 3 -25.14 -8.75 13.27
C ASN A 3 -25.15 -10.04 14.08
N GLY A 4 -26.25 -10.80 14.01
CA GLY A 4 -26.29 -12.18 14.44
C GLY A 4 -25.29 -13.00 13.62
N ALA A 5 -24.92 -14.18 14.11
CA ALA A 5 -24.06 -15.09 13.35
C ALA A 5 -24.76 -15.51 12.05
N PRO A 6 -24.01 -15.64 10.93
CA PRO A 6 -24.60 -16.01 9.64
C PRO A 6 -25.19 -17.43 9.71
N SER A 7 -26.28 -17.64 8.99
CA SER A 7 -26.92 -18.94 8.85
C SER A 7 -26.34 -19.77 7.72
N SER A 8 -25.39 -19.23 6.94
CA SER A 8 -24.79 -19.92 5.78
C SER A 8 -23.28 -19.71 5.69
N GLY A 9 -22.61 -20.68 5.08
CA GLY A 9 -21.19 -20.65 4.78
C GLY A 9 -20.86 -21.21 3.41
N VAL A 10 -19.64 -20.99 2.95
CA VAL A 10 -19.09 -21.57 1.71
C VAL A 10 -18.06 -22.62 2.09
N ARG A 11 -18.37 -23.87 1.78
CA ARG A 11 -17.54 -25.05 2.04
C ARG A 11 -16.60 -25.28 0.87
N VAL A 12 -15.31 -25.33 1.15
CA VAL A 12 -14.26 -25.48 0.13
C VAL A 12 -13.18 -26.47 0.61
N PRO A 13 -12.49 -27.18 -0.31
CA PRO A 13 -11.32 -27.97 0.06
C PRO A 13 -10.25 -27.09 0.72
N ARG A 14 -9.51 -27.61 1.69
CA ARG A 14 -8.44 -26.87 2.38
C ARG A 14 -7.38 -26.33 1.43
N ALA A 15 -7.10 -27.03 0.32
CA ALA A 15 -6.14 -26.60 -0.68
C ALA A 15 -6.53 -25.27 -1.37
N ASP A 16 -7.84 -25.00 -1.51
CA ASP A 16 -8.39 -23.82 -2.17
C ASP A 16 -8.79 -22.72 -1.19
N ALA A 17 -8.72 -22.99 0.11
CA ALA A 17 -9.32 -22.15 1.13
C ALA A 17 -8.84 -20.71 1.09
N GLU A 18 -7.54 -20.46 0.89
CA GLU A 18 -6.98 -19.10 0.90
C GLU A 18 -7.33 -18.34 -0.38
N ARG A 19 -7.33 -18.99 -1.53
CA ARG A 19 -7.77 -18.41 -2.80
C ARG A 19 -9.24 -18.00 -2.72
N VAL A 20 -10.10 -18.90 -2.23
CA VAL A 20 -11.53 -18.61 -2.08
C VAL A 20 -11.78 -17.53 -1.05
N ARG A 21 -11.06 -17.52 0.07
CA ARG A 21 -11.14 -16.43 1.06
C ARG A 21 -10.87 -15.07 0.41
N ALA A 22 -9.80 -14.97 -0.38
CA ALA A 22 -9.44 -13.72 -1.04
C ALA A 22 -10.52 -13.25 -2.02
N SER A 23 -11.12 -14.14 -2.80
CA SER A 23 -12.22 -13.82 -3.73
C SER A 23 -13.50 -13.40 -2.98
N LEU A 24 -13.89 -14.12 -1.93
CA LEU A 24 -15.04 -13.75 -1.07
C LEU A 24 -14.83 -12.39 -0.40
N ASP A 25 -13.63 -12.12 0.03
CA ASP A 25 -13.25 -10.86 0.70
C ASP A 25 -13.28 -9.68 -0.27
N ALA A 26 -12.68 -9.83 -1.45
CA ALA A 26 -12.67 -8.82 -2.51
C ALA A 26 -14.08 -8.47 -3.01
N ALA A 27 -14.98 -9.45 -3.03
CA ALA A 27 -16.38 -9.28 -3.41
C ALA A 27 -17.27 -8.77 -2.26
N GLY A 28 -16.72 -8.58 -1.06
CA GLY A 28 -17.50 -8.15 0.12
C GLY A 28 -18.52 -9.21 0.61
N CYS A 29 -18.30 -10.48 0.25
CA CYS A 29 -19.20 -11.58 0.64
C CYS A 29 -18.84 -12.17 1.99
N LEU A 30 -17.59 -12.07 2.43
CA LEU A 30 -17.07 -12.67 3.66
C LEU A 30 -17.55 -11.91 4.90
N ASP A 31 -18.18 -12.61 5.84
CA ASP A 31 -18.51 -12.05 7.16
C ASP A 31 -17.30 -12.15 8.10
N ARG A 32 -16.54 -11.06 8.18
CA ARG A 32 -15.31 -10.97 8.99
C ARG A 32 -15.53 -10.96 10.50
N ALA A 33 -16.77 -10.88 10.96
CA ALA A 33 -17.08 -10.96 12.39
C ALA A 33 -16.93 -12.39 12.94
N TRP A 34 -16.84 -13.38 12.07
CA TRP A 34 -16.79 -14.78 12.41
C TRP A 34 -15.58 -15.47 11.81
N ARG A 35 -15.09 -16.53 12.48
CA ARG A 35 -13.98 -17.36 11.98
C ARG A 35 -14.51 -18.54 11.17
N PRO A 36 -13.73 -19.00 10.18
CA PRO A 36 -14.08 -20.22 9.46
C PRO A 36 -14.07 -21.42 10.41
N VAL A 37 -14.87 -22.42 10.07
CA VAL A 37 -14.92 -23.69 10.80
C VAL A 37 -14.37 -24.81 9.92
N VAL A 38 -13.80 -25.83 10.58
CA VAL A 38 -13.27 -27.02 9.92
C VAL A 38 -14.37 -28.06 9.84
N ASP A 39 -14.63 -28.57 8.64
CA ASP A 39 -15.55 -29.66 8.37
C ASP A 39 -14.80 -30.78 7.61
N GLY A 40 -14.24 -31.73 8.35
CA GLY A 40 -13.42 -32.79 7.77
C GLY A 40 -12.20 -32.28 7.01
N GLY A 41 -12.10 -32.59 5.72
CA GLY A 41 -11.05 -32.13 4.81
C GLY A 41 -11.31 -30.73 4.21
N HIS A 42 -12.36 -30.04 4.63
CA HIS A 42 -12.82 -28.77 4.10
C HIS A 42 -12.71 -27.67 5.13
N LEU A 43 -12.76 -26.43 4.65
CA LEU A 43 -12.97 -25.22 5.44
C LEU A 43 -14.31 -24.60 5.02
N VAL A 44 -15.07 -24.12 5.98
CA VAL A 44 -16.32 -23.39 5.73
C VAL A 44 -16.13 -21.94 6.10
N TRP A 45 -16.26 -21.05 5.12
CA TRP A 45 -16.12 -19.61 5.30
C TRP A 45 -17.47 -18.97 5.62
N PRO A 46 -17.59 -18.13 6.66
CA PRO A 46 -18.81 -17.39 6.95
C PRO A 46 -19.09 -16.34 5.87
N VAL A 47 -20.29 -16.27 5.34
CA VAL A 47 -20.69 -15.30 4.32
C VAL A 47 -21.95 -14.56 4.72
N HIS A 48 -22.06 -13.30 4.29
CA HIS A 48 -23.26 -12.52 4.53
C HIS A 48 -24.48 -13.17 3.87
N GLU A 49 -25.63 -13.03 4.51
CA GLU A 49 -26.89 -13.57 3.97
C GLU A 49 -27.29 -12.85 2.67
N GLY A 50 -27.85 -13.62 1.74
CA GLY A 50 -28.39 -13.10 0.48
C GLY A 50 -27.36 -12.63 -0.54
N VAL A 51 -26.04 -12.74 -0.28
CA VAL A 51 -25.01 -12.36 -1.27
C VAL A 51 -24.86 -13.44 -2.36
N SER A 52 -24.64 -12.98 -3.59
CA SER A 52 -24.23 -13.85 -4.69
C SER A 52 -22.73 -14.11 -4.60
N LEU A 53 -22.32 -15.37 -4.73
CA LEU A 53 -20.90 -15.73 -4.72
C LEU A 53 -20.22 -15.28 -6.02
N PRO A 54 -18.95 -14.88 -5.96
CA PRO A 54 -18.15 -14.60 -7.16
C PRO A 54 -18.06 -15.83 -8.07
N ALA A 55 -18.00 -15.62 -9.38
CA ALA A 55 -18.00 -16.70 -10.38
C ALA A 55 -16.74 -17.60 -10.32
N ASP A 56 -15.66 -17.10 -9.74
CA ASP A 56 -14.39 -17.82 -9.53
C ASP A 56 -14.33 -18.60 -8.21
N VAL A 57 -15.39 -18.54 -7.41
CA VAL A 57 -15.53 -19.30 -6.17
C VAL A 57 -16.21 -20.66 -6.46
N ASP A 58 -15.38 -21.69 -6.60
CA ASP A 58 -15.83 -23.07 -6.68
C ASP A 58 -15.97 -23.62 -5.25
N GLY A 59 -17.16 -23.43 -4.66
CA GLY A 59 -17.48 -23.83 -3.30
C GLY A 59 -18.97 -24.07 -3.11
N GLU A 60 -19.28 -25.05 -2.27
CA GLU A 60 -20.66 -25.40 -1.93
C GLU A 60 -21.19 -24.45 -0.85
N ARG A 61 -22.30 -23.76 -1.13
CA ARG A 61 -23.02 -23.04 -0.09
C ARG A 61 -23.79 -24.04 0.78
N ILE A 62 -23.53 -23.99 2.07
CA ILE A 62 -24.19 -24.85 3.06
C ILE A 62 -24.85 -24.01 4.17
N ASP A 63 -25.91 -24.55 4.73
CA ASP A 63 -26.51 -24.00 5.96
C ASP A 63 -25.66 -24.40 7.16
N VAL A 64 -25.39 -23.45 8.02
CA VAL A 64 -24.59 -23.64 9.25
C VAL A 64 -25.36 -23.06 10.41
N ALA A 65 -25.53 -23.83 11.46
CA ALA A 65 -26.18 -23.34 12.67
C ALA A 65 -25.38 -22.15 13.24
N PRO A 66 -26.03 -21.02 13.55
CA PRO A 66 -25.35 -19.81 13.98
C PRO A 66 -24.38 -19.99 15.14
N GLU A 67 -24.70 -20.89 16.07
CA GLU A 67 -23.87 -21.23 17.24
C GLU A 67 -22.58 -21.96 16.90
N THR A 68 -22.45 -22.46 15.68
CA THR A 68 -21.24 -23.15 15.20
C THR A 68 -20.09 -22.19 14.92
N TRP A 69 -20.39 -20.91 14.66
CA TRP A 69 -19.38 -19.95 14.27
C TRP A 69 -18.61 -19.38 15.47
N PRO A 70 -17.29 -19.59 15.55
CA PRO A 70 -16.48 -18.89 16.53
C PRO A 70 -16.41 -17.41 16.17
N ALA A 71 -16.73 -16.52 17.10
CA ALA A 71 -16.55 -15.09 16.90
C ALA A 71 -15.08 -14.78 16.56
N ALA A 72 -14.86 -13.98 15.54
CA ALA A 72 -13.55 -13.44 15.29
C ALA A 72 -13.22 -12.45 16.43
N PRO A 73 -12.01 -12.48 17.01
CA PRO A 73 -11.63 -11.43 17.92
C PRO A 73 -11.70 -10.11 17.17
N PRO A 74 -12.20 -9.04 17.80
CA PRO A 74 -12.20 -7.73 17.18
C PRO A 74 -10.79 -7.44 16.66
N PRO A 75 -10.65 -6.86 15.46
CA PRO A 75 -9.35 -6.47 14.97
C PRO A 75 -8.74 -5.51 16.01
N ILE A 76 -7.64 -5.94 16.65
CA ILE A 76 -6.96 -5.07 17.61
C ILE A 76 -6.50 -3.85 16.82
N ASP A 77 -6.94 -2.68 17.26
CA ASP A 77 -6.58 -1.39 16.67
C ASP A 77 -5.05 -1.30 16.50
N PRO A 78 -4.54 -1.00 15.30
CA PRO A 78 -3.11 -0.88 15.09
C PRO A 78 -2.46 0.20 15.97
N HIS A 79 -3.19 1.24 16.35
CA HIS A 79 -2.69 2.24 17.31
C HIS A 79 -2.52 1.65 18.71
N HIS A 80 -3.46 0.81 19.14
CA HIS A 80 -3.36 0.13 20.42
C HIS A 80 -2.16 -0.84 20.43
N ARG A 81 -2.00 -1.67 19.37
CA ARG A 81 -0.84 -2.57 19.25
C ARG A 81 0.49 -1.83 19.28
N LEU A 82 0.56 -0.70 18.54
CA LEU A 82 1.76 0.14 18.51
C LEU A 82 2.09 0.69 19.89
N ARG A 83 1.09 1.27 20.57
CA ARG A 83 1.25 1.79 21.94
C ARG A 83 1.74 0.72 22.92
N GLU A 84 1.11 -0.45 22.93
CA GLU A 84 1.52 -1.57 23.79
C GLU A 84 2.94 -2.07 23.48
N ALA A 85 3.32 -2.13 22.21
CA ALA A 85 4.67 -2.56 21.82
C ALA A 85 5.74 -1.57 22.32
N VAL A 86 5.48 -0.28 22.16
CA VAL A 86 6.36 0.79 22.66
C VAL A 86 6.42 0.80 24.18
N GLU A 87 5.27 0.63 24.87
CA GLU A 87 5.22 0.55 26.32
C GLU A 87 6.08 -0.60 26.87
N ARG A 88 5.97 -1.80 26.28
CA ARG A 88 6.82 -2.95 26.67
C ARG A 88 8.30 -2.65 26.46
N TRP A 89 8.67 -1.98 25.37
CA TRP A 89 10.04 -1.59 25.12
C TRP A 89 10.53 -0.58 26.18
N LEU A 90 9.73 0.44 26.51
CA LEU A 90 10.05 1.43 27.53
C LEU A 90 10.27 0.81 28.91
N LEU A 91 9.40 -0.11 29.32
CA LEU A 91 9.53 -0.84 30.59
C LEU A 91 10.85 -1.62 30.69
N THR A 92 11.38 -2.09 29.56
CA THR A 92 12.60 -2.90 29.52
C THR A 92 13.86 -2.06 29.42
N HIS A 93 13.83 -0.92 28.71
CA HIS A 93 15.04 -0.19 28.32
C HIS A 93 15.16 1.20 28.96
N ILE A 94 14.08 1.73 29.52
CA ILE A 94 14.09 3.06 30.15
C ILE A 94 13.81 2.88 31.65
N PRO A 95 14.65 3.44 32.54
CA PRO A 95 14.45 3.34 33.99
C PRO A 95 13.05 3.75 34.44
N ALA A 96 12.58 3.17 35.55
CA ALA A 96 11.23 3.27 36.10
C ALA A 96 10.86 4.70 36.54
N ASP A 97 10.67 5.58 35.55
CA ASP A 97 10.11 6.92 35.67
C ASP A 97 8.78 6.91 34.91
N ARG A 98 7.69 6.74 35.63
CA ARG A 98 6.34 6.64 35.04
C ARG A 98 5.94 7.91 34.29
N GLU A 99 6.26 9.08 34.79
CA GLU A 99 5.92 10.35 34.16
C GLU A 99 6.63 10.47 32.81
N ARG A 100 7.91 10.14 32.77
CA ARG A 100 8.71 10.13 31.54
C ARG A 100 8.22 9.08 30.55
N GLN A 101 7.89 7.86 31.00
CA GLN A 101 7.35 6.82 30.13
C GLN A 101 6.01 7.25 29.51
N GLU A 102 5.12 7.87 30.28
CA GLU A 102 3.84 8.35 29.79
C GLU A 102 4.00 9.50 28.80
N ALA A 103 4.92 10.42 29.03
CA ALA A 103 5.26 11.47 28.07
C ALA A 103 5.77 10.89 26.73
N LEU A 104 6.63 9.87 26.77
CA LEU A 104 7.12 9.16 25.60
C LEU A 104 5.97 8.42 24.87
N LEU A 105 5.06 7.79 25.58
CA LEU A 105 3.91 7.10 25.01
C LEU A 105 2.90 8.04 24.35
N ASN A 106 2.78 9.26 24.83
CA ASN A 106 1.89 10.27 24.22
C ASN A 106 2.43 10.79 22.89
N ASP A 107 3.72 10.64 22.65
CA ASP A 107 4.44 11.08 21.43
C ASP A 107 4.57 9.95 20.38
N VAL A 108 3.94 8.78 20.62
CA VAL A 108 3.88 7.69 19.65
C VAL A 108 3.06 8.12 18.43
N PRO A 109 3.54 7.87 17.19
CA PRO A 109 2.87 8.35 15.99
C PRO A 109 1.44 7.77 15.85
N LYS A 110 0.50 8.64 15.44
CA LYS A 110 -0.91 8.29 15.21
C LYS A 110 -1.25 8.11 13.74
N ARG A 111 -0.27 8.21 12.86
CA ARG A 111 -0.42 8.03 11.41
C ARG A 111 0.88 7.45 10.84
N TRP A 112 0.76 6.74 9.76
CA TRP A 112 1.87 6.18 8.97
C TRP A 112 1.39 5.88 7.57
N GLU A 113 2.31 5.73 6.65
CA GLU A 113 2.03 5.28 5.30
C GLU A 113 2.43 3.81 5.16
N ARG A 114 1.57 3.00 4.56
CA ARG A 114 1.88 1.60 4.26
C ARG A 114 2.13 1.41 2.79
N LEU A 115 3.27 0.86 2.47
CA LEU A 115 3.71 0.50 1.12
C LEU A 115 4.01 -1.01 1.10
N ASN A 116 2.95 -1.82 1.02
CA ASN A 116 3.01 -3.27 1.13
C ASN A 116 3.59 -3.72 2.50
N ASP A 117 4.78 -4.34 2.50
CA ASP A 117 5.50 -4.80 3.70
C ASP A 117 6.33 -3.70 4.40
N LEU A 118 6.53 -2.56 3.74
CA LEU A 118 7.20 -1.38 4.32
C LEU A 118 6.18 -0.43 4.94
N VAL A 119 6.45 0.02 6.15
CA VAL A 119 5.75 1.15 6.78
C VAL A 119 6.69 2.33 6.89
N LEU A 120 6.23 3.49 6.43
CA LEU A 120 6.92 4.77 6.61
C LEU A 120 6.23 5.56 7.72
N LEU A 121 6.97 5.81 8.80
CA LEU A 121 6.57 6.72 9.86
C LEU A 121 6.73 8.17 9.41
N PRO A 122 5.92 9.11 9.92
CA PRO A 122 6.10 10.52 9.64
C PRO A 122 7.45 11.03 10.16
N ASN A 123 7.91 12.14 9.61
CA ASN A 123 9.20 12.74 9.94
C ASN A 123 9.34 13.19 11.41
N ASP A 124 8.21 13.48 12.05
CA ASP A 124 8.11 13.88 13.46
C ASP A 124 7.95 12.70 14.42
N ALA A 125 7.80 11.46 13.91
CA ALA A 125 7.67 10.29 14.75
C ALA A 125 8.94 10.03 15.57
N PHE A 126 8.78 9.83 16.89
CA PHE A 126 9.88 9.58 17.82
C PHE A 126 10.99 10.66 17.77
N ALA A 127 10.63 11.90 17.38
CA ALA A 127 11.59 12.98 17.12
C ALA A 127 11.71 14.00 18.27
N SER A 128 10.89 13.91 19.32
CA SER A 128 10.98 14.79 20.49
C SER A 128 12.32 14.69 21.19
N PRO A 129 12.73 15.72 21.95
CA PRO A 129 13.95 15.66 22.74
C PRO A 129 14.01 14.46 23.69
N LEU A 130 12.87 14.12 24.31
CA LEU A 130 12.76 12.93 25.19
C LEU A 130 13.00 11.63 24.43
N TRP A 131 12.46 11.47 23.23
CA TRP A 131 12.71 10.30 22.38
C TRP A 131 14.15 10.22 21.91
N LYS A 132 14.74 11.34 21.49
CA LYS A 132 16.16 11.38 21.10
C LYS A 132 17.08 10.93 22.23
N GLU A 133 16.80 11.38 23.45
CA GLU A 133 17.54 10.94 24.63
C GLU A 133 17.31 9.45 24.92
N ALA A 134 16.07 8.99 24.90
CA ALA A 134 15.73 7.58 25.13
C ALA A 134 16.39 6.63 24.10
N LEU A 135 16.37 7.00 22.82
CA LEU A 135 17.01 6.25 21.75
C LEU A 135 18.54 6.26 21.87
N SER A 136 19.13 7.39 22.30
CA SER A 136 20.58 7.50 22.50
C SER A 136 21.07 6.70 23.72
N ALA A 137 20.23 6.53 24.73
CA ALA A 137 20.53 5.78 25.93
C ALA A 137 20.36 4.26 25.76
N SER A 138 19.68 3.82 24.68
CA SER A 138 19.41 2.40 24.41
C SER A 138 20.29 1.88 23.28
N GLU A 139 20.96 0.75 23.49
CA GLU A 139 21.69 0.03 22.44
C GLU A 139 20.74 -0.61 21.40
N ARG A 140 19.46 -0.76 21.76
CA ARG A 140 18.45 -1.42 20.93
C ARG A 140 17.20 -0.53 20.78
N PRO A 141 17.07 0.20 19.68
CA PRO A 141 15.87 1.01 19.40
C PRO A 141 14.63 0.12 19.18
N PRO A 142 13.39 0.65 19.34
CA PRO A 142 12.13 -0.11 19.30
C PRO A 142 11.68 -0.51 17.89
N TRP A 143 12.52 -0.43 16.88
CA TRP A 143 12.08 -0.53 15.49
C TRP A 143 11.50 -1.90 15.14
N ALA A 144 12.03 -2.99 15.70
CA ALA A 144 11.51 -4.33 15.46
C ALA A 144 10.13 -4.51 16.12
N GLU A 145 9.94 -4.01 17.33
CA GLU A 145 8.67 -4.04 18.06
C GLU A 145 7.61 -3.18 17.36
N VAL A 146 8.00 -1.99 16.88
CA VAL A 146 7.12 -1.09 16.10
C VAL A 146 6.70 -1.75 14.78
N ALA A 147 7.64 -2.31 14.02
CA ALA A 147 7.34 -2.99 12.76
C ALA A 147 6.39 -4.17 12.99
N ALA A 148 6.67 -5.02 13.98
CA ALA A 148 5.81 -6.15 14.33
C ALA A 148 4.40 -5.70 14.75
N ALA A 149 4.27 -4.65 15.57
CA ALA A 149 2.98 -4.09 15.97
C ALA A 149 2.18 -3.58 14.77
N LEU A 150 2.85 -3.00 13.79
CA LEU A 150 2.26 -2.51 12.55
C LEU A 150 2.11 -3.61 11.49
N ARG A 151 2.52 -4.86 11.77
CA ARG A 151 2.53 -5.99 10.83
C ARG A 151 3.29 -5.65 9.55
N ALA A 152 4.49 -5.10 9.72
CA ALA A 152 5.40 -4.75 8.65
C ALA A 152 6.72 -5.54 8.82
N ASP A 153 7.37 -5.86 7.70
CA ASP A 153 8.68 -6.50 7.71
C ASP A 153 9.80 -5.45 7.71
N ARG A 154 9.49 -4.26 7.21
CA ARG A 154 10.41 -3.14 7.08
C ARG A 154 9.80 -1.85 7.64
N LEU A 155 10.65 -0.99 8.17
CA LEU A 155 10.27 0.30 8.72
C LEU A 155 11.19 1.40 8.21
N GLY A 156 10.61 2.48 7.77
CA GLY A 156 11.31 3.69 7.41
C GLY A 156 10.71 4.92 8.08
N GLN A 157 11.40 6.03 7.98
CA GLN A 157 10.94 7.33 8.44
C GLN A 157 10.99 8.32 7.29
N GLN A 158 9.88 9.02 7.05
CA GLN A 158 9.82 10.10 6.07
C GLN A 158 10.75 11.24 6.50
N ALA A 159 11.35 11.90 5.52
CA ALA A 159 12.03 13.19 5.73
C ALA A 159 11.19 14.33 5.15
N HIS A 160 11.66 15.55 5.36
CA HIS A 160 11.13 16.68 4.61
C HIS A 160 11.43 16.48 3.12
N ILE A 161 10.41 16.66 2.29
CA ILE A 161 10.56 16.61 0.83
C ILE A 161 11.58 17.70 0.45
N ALA A 162 12.59 17.30 -0.32
CA ALA A 162 13.56 18.26 -0.80
C ALA A 162 12.88 19.34 -1.65
N ALA A 163 13.26 20.59 -1.44
CA ALA A 163 12.78 21.72 -2.24
C ALA A 163 13.50 21.82 -3.60
N ASP A 164 13.89 20.66 -4.16
CA ASP A 164 14.52 20.52 -5.46
C ASP A 164 13.48 20.22 -6.56
N VAL A 165 13.89 20.33 -7.81
CA VAL A 165 13.03 20.05 -8.98
C VAL A 165 12.61 18.58 -9.04
N ILE A 166 13.40 17.68 -8.44
CA ILE A 166 13.22 16.22 -8.48
C ILE A 166 12.25 15.76 -7.38
N ARG A 167 12.07 16.54 -6.30
CA ARG A 167 11.21 16.22 -5.13
C ARG A 167 11.56 14.86 -4.51
N SER A 168 12.83 14.65 -4.22
CA SER A 168 13.32 13.41 -3.61
C SER A 168 12.67 13.14 -2.26
N SER A 169 12.32 11.88 -1.99
CA SER A 169 11.69 11.45 -0.73
C SER A 169 12.58 11.66 0.49
N ASN A 170 13.90 11.39 0.34
CA ASN A 170 14.89 11.41 1.42
C ASN A 170 14.48 10.61 2.68
N ALA A 171 13.57 9.67 2.55
CA ALA A 171 13.21 8.80 3.66
C ALA A 171 14.39 7.91 4.06
N THR A 172 14.49 7.59 5.34
CA THR A 172 15.56 6.74 5.88
C THR A 172 15.00 5.43 6.37
N MET A 173 15.74 4.33 6.17
CA MET A 173 15.36 3.03 6.72
C MET A 173 15.72 2.96 8.20
N LEU A 174 14.76 2.56 9.03
CA LEU A 174 14.92 2.29 10.45
C LEU A 174 15.09 0.79 10.72
N LEU A 175 14.43 -0.04 9.90
CA LEU A 175 14.53 -1.50 9.94
C LEU A 175 14.43 -2.03 8.50
N GLY A 176 15.31 -2.96 8.15
CA GLY A 176 15.45 -3.49 6.80
C GLY A 176 16.51 -2.76 5.99
N ALA A 177 16.94 -3.39 4.87
CA ALA A 177 18.10 -2.95 4.10
C ALA A 177 17.75 -2.16 2.83
N SER A 178 16.49 -2.19 2.37
CA SER A 178 16.08 -1.60 1.09
C SER A 178 14.75 -0.87 1.21
N GLY A 179 14.63 0.26 0.52
CA GLY A 179 13.39 0.99 0.31
C GLY A 179 12.57 0.53 -0.89
N ASP A 180 13.06 -0.48 -1.64
CA ASP A 180 12.38 -0.99 -2.83
C ASP A 180 11.01 -1.56 -2.48
N VAL A 181 9.96 -1.07 -3.13
CA VAL A 181 8.58 -1.49 -2.90
C VAL A 181 7.85 -1.80 -4.19
N GLU A 182 6.91 -2.71 -4.09
CA GLU A 182 5.90 -2.96 -5.10
C GLU A 182 4.53 -2.67 -4.48
N VAL A 183 3.79 -1.74 -5.08
CA VAL A 183 2.46 -1.34 -4.63
C VAL A 183 1.47 -1.60 -5.75
N THR A 184 0.40 -2.31 -5.45
CA THR A 184 -0.72 -2.49 -6.40
C THR A 184 -1.85 -1.53 -6.04
N ASP A 185 -2.22 -0.67 -6.97
CA ASP A 185 -3.34 0.26 -6.85
C ASP A 185 -4.28 0.08 -8.04
N HIS A 186 -5.53 -0.28 -7.78
CA HIS A 186 -6.57 -0.50 -8.78
C HIS A 186 -6.13 -1.42 -9.93
N GLY A 187 -5.39 -2.51 -9.61
CA GLY A 187 -4.88 -3.48 -10.57
C GLY A 187 -3.67 -3.03 -11.37
N VAL A 188 -3.05 -1.90 -11.01
CA VAL A 188 -1.81 -1.40 -11.60
C VAL A 188 -0.68 -1.57 -10.61
N VAL A 189 0.40 -2.19 -11.04
CA VAL A 189 1.61 -2.42 -10.22
C VAL A 189 2.58 -1.26 -10.40
N PHE A 190 2.96 -0.61 -9.31
CA PHE A 190 3.99 0.42 -9.24
C PHE A 190 5.21 -0.15 -8.53
N ARG A 191 6.40 0.13 -9.06
CA ARG A 191 7.68 -0.22 -8.43
C ARG A 191 8.53 1.02 -8.24
N PHE A 192 9.08 1.20 -7.06
CA PHE A 192 9.95 2.34 -6.75
C PHE A 192 10.75 2.10 -5.46
N ASP A 193 11.78 2.90 -5.24
CA ASP A 193 12.48 2.98 -3.97
C ASP A 193 11.86 4.12 -3.14
N ALA A 194 11.21 3.77 -2.04
CA ALA A 194 10.51 4.72 -1.16
C ALA A 194 11.48 5.69 -0.45
N THR A 195 12.78 5.39 -0.40
CA THR A 195 13.79 6.30 0.15
C THR A 195 14.20 7.39 -0.84
N GLN A 196 13.98 7.17 -2.13
CA GLN A 196 14.40 8.08 -3.21
C GLN A 196 13.21 8.73 -3.91
N GLN A 197 12.16 7.97 -4.14
CA GLN A 197 11.00 8.41 -4.90
C GLN A 197 9.82 8.69 -3.97
N MET A 198 9.19 9.85 -4.13
CA MET A 198 7.97 10.16 -3.40
C MET A 198 6.79 9.36 -4.00
N TYR A 199 6.07 8.61 -3.17
CA TYR A 199 4.80 8.02 -3.56
C TYR A 199 3.65 8.88 -3.05
N SER A 200 2.88 9.45 -3.98
CA SER A 200 1.72 10.28 -3.63
C SER A 200 0.50 9.41 -3.33
N SER A 201 0.34 9.00 -2.08
CA SER A 201 -0.85 8.29 -1.61
C SER A 201 -2.12 9.15 -1.68
N GLY A 202 -1.99 10.49 -1.76
CA GLY A 202 -3.11 11.43 -1.86
C GLY A 202 -3.76 11.51 -3.25
N ASN A 203 -3.07 11.10 -4.32
CA ASN A 203 -3.54 11.23 -5.70
C ASN A 203 -4.29 10.00 -6.26
N VAL A 204 -4.82 9.15 -5.38
CA VAL A 204 -5.53 7.93 -5.77
C VAL A 204 -6.69 8.22 -6.73
N THR A 205 -7.50 9.22 -6.43
CA THR A 205 -8.69 9.59 -7.24
C THR A 205 -8.29 9.95 -8.67
N GLU A 206 -7.22 10.72 -8.85
CA GLU A 206 -6.77 11.13 -10.17
C GLU A 206 -6.10 9.99 -10.94
N ARG A 207 -5.33 9.13 -10.27
CA ARG A 207 -4.82 7.90 -10.89
C ARG A 207 -5.94 7.00 -11.40
N HIS A 208 -6.98 6.81 -10.58
CA HIS A 208 -8.15 6.02 -10.98
C HIS A 208 -8.91 6.68 -12.13
N ARG A 209 -9.07 8.01 -12.12
CA ARG A 209 -9.68 8.75 -13.23
C ARG A 209 -8.92 8.53 -14.53
N MET A 210 -7.58 8.63 -14.51
CA MET A 210 -6.74 8.36 -15.69
C MET A 210 -6.89 6.93 -16.20
N GLY A 211 -6.95 5.95 -15.31
CA GLY A 211 -7.15 4.54 -15.67
C GLY A 211 -8.58 4.22 -16.17
N ASN A 212 -9.55 5.09 -15.93
CA ASN A 212 -10.94 4.91 -16.37
C ASN A 212 -11.30 5.69 -17.65
N LEU A 213 -10.35 6.39 -18.26
CA LEU A 213 -10.54 6.99 -19.58
C LEU A 213 -10.65 5.89 -20.65
N ASP A 214 -11.29 6.19 -21.77
CA ASP A 214 -11.19 5.37 -22.98
C ASP A 214 -10.10 5.99 -23.88
N LEU A 215 -8.94 5.34 -23.94
CA LEU A 215 -7.78 5.81 -24.71
C LEU A 215 -7.39 4.82 -25.81
N ARG A 216 -8.30 3.91 -26.19
CA ARG A 216 -8.05 2.92 -27.25
C ARG A 216 -7.77 3.61 -28.58
N GLY A 217 -6.61 3.28 -29.17
CA GLY A 217 -6.13 3.89 -30.41
C GLY A 217 -5.49 5.26 -30.23
N GLU A 218 -5.41 5.79 -28.99
CA GLU A 218 -4.75 7.07 -28.73
C GLU A 218 -3.27 6.88 -28.39
N THR A 219 -2.43 7.74 -28.95
CA THR A 219 -1.06 7.99 -28.48
C THR A 219 -1.07 9.17 -27.52
N VAL A 220 -0.54 8.97 -26.33
CA VAL A 220 -0.55 9.98 -25.25
C VAL A 220 0.87 10.44 -24.93
N VAL A 221 1.04 11.75 -24.70
CA VAL A 221 2.26 12.30 -24.07
C VAL A 221 1.95 12.61 -22.62
N ASP A 222 2.65 11.96 -21.69
CA ASP A 222 2.68 12.30 -20.27
C ASP A 222 3.91 13.16 -20.00
N ALA A 223 3.69 14.47 -19.80
CA ALA A 223 4.77 15.45 -19.74
C ALA A 223 5.53 15.46 -18.40
N PHE A 224 5.00 14.82 -17.35
CA PHE A 224 5.61 14.76 -16.02
C PHE A 224 5.34 13.39 -15.39
N SER A 225 5.91 12.36 -16.02
CA SER A 225 5.49 10.97 -15.76
C SER A 225 5.92 10.42 -14.40
N GLY A 226 7.01 10.94 -13.81
CA GLY A 226 7.56 10.39 -12.59
C GLY A 226 7.76 8.88 -12.70
N ILE A 227 7.36 8.14 -11.69
CA ILE A 227 7.37 6.66 -11.67
C ILE A 227 6.17 6.06 -12.43
N GLY A 228 5.39 6.87 -13.15
CA GLY A 228 4.26 6.43 -13.98
C GLY A 228 2.90 6.56 -13.34
N TYR A 229 2.68 7.56 -12.50
CA TYR A 229 1.39 7.73 -11.80
C TYR A 229 0.19 7.77 -12.74
N TYR A 230 0.33 8.37 -13.91
CA TYR A 230 -0.70 8.43 -14.95
C TYR A 230 -0.38 7.50 -16.11
N THR A 231 0.89 7.42 -16.49
CA THR A 231 1.37 6.56 -17.59
C THR A 231 0.92 5.10 -17.41
N LEU A 232 1.16 4.49 -16.24
CA LEU A 232 0.82 3.09 -16.03
C LEU A 232 -0.69 2.83 -16.04
N PRO A 233 -1.54 3.60 -15.33
CA PRO A 233 -3.01 3.47 -15.47
C PRO A 233 -3.51 3.65 -16.89
N MET A 234 -2.97 4.61 -17.66
CA MET A 234 -3.35 4.82 -19.05
C MET A 234 -3.02 3.62 -19.94
N LEU A 235 -1.85 3.00 -19.73
CA LEU A 235 -1.44 1.81 -20.49
C LEU A 235 -2.19 0.55 -20.07
N VAL A 236 -2.38 0.32 -18.76
CA VAL A 236 -2.90 -0.94 -18.21
C VAL A 236 -4.42 -0.99 -18.29
N ARG A 237 -5.09 0.11 -17.97
CA ARG A 237 -6.55 0.15 -17.79
C ARG A 237 -7.30 0.91 -18.87
N ALA A 238 -6.81 2.10 -19.20
CA ALA A 238 -7.47 2.97 -20.19
C ALA A 238 -7.24 2.50 -21.64
N GLY A 239 -6.29 1.61 -21.88
CA GLY A 239 -6.04 0.99 -23.18
C GLY A 239 -5.30 1.88 -24.17
N ALA A 240 -4.54 2.89 -23.70
CA ALA A 240 -3.72 3.73 -24.59
C ALA A 240 -2.86 2.86 -25.50
N GLU A 241 -2.84 3.16 -26.80
CA GLU A 241 -2.05 2.41 -27.78
C GLU A 241 -0.57 2.61 -27.52
N HIS A 242 -0.16 3.84 -27.25
CA HIS A 242 1.21 4.18 -26.90
C HIS A 242 1.26 5.36 -25.93
N VAL A 243 2.25 5.38 -25.02
CA VAL A 243 2.52 6.53 -24.16
C VAL A 243 3.99 6.96 -24.29
N HIS A 244 4.19 8.23 -24.66
CA HIS A 244 5.48 8.92 -24.54
C HIS A 244 5.54 9.55 -23.15
N ALA A 245 6.37 9.01 -22.28
CA ALA A 245 6.54 9.45 -20.91
C ALA A 245 7.78 10.35 -20.80
N CYS A 246 7.57 11.60 -20.43
CA CYS A 246 8.65 12.58 -20.26
C CYS A 246 8.89 12.86 -18.79
N ASP A 247 10.12 12.83 -18.35
CA ASP A 247 10.53 13.23 -17.00
C ASP A 247 11.97 13.72 -16.97
N ILE A 248 12.26 14.66 -16.09
CA ILE A 248 13.62 15.18 -15.91
C ILE A 248 14.48 14.23 -15.06
N ASN A 249 13.84 13.38 -14.23
CA ASN A 249 14.50 12.49 -13.29
C ASN A 249 14.77 11.11 -13.93
N PRO A 250 16.05 10.76 -14.22
CA PRO A 250 16.39 9.48 -14.82
C PRO A 250 16.07 8.28 -13.91
N ASP A 251 16.12 8.46 -12.58
CA ASP A 251 15.82 7.40 -11.64
C ASP A 251 14.32 7.09 -11.65
N ALA A 252 13.46 8.13 -11.71
CA ALA A 252 12.01 7.95 -11.86
C ALA A 252 11.67 7.22 -13.16
N ALA A 253 12.33 7.57 -14.27
CA ALA A 253 12.18 6.87 -15.56
C ALA A 253 12.59 5.39 -15.45
N ALA A 254 13.70 5.08 -14.77
CA ALA A 254 14.12 3.70 -14.55
C ALA A 254 13.08 2.89 -13.75
N TRP A 255 12.47 3.50 -12.74
CA TRP A 255 11.39 2.89 -11.96
C TRP A 255 10.09 2.73 -12.76
N LEU A 256 9.72 3.73 -13.57
CA LEU A 256 8.58 3.61 -14.49
C LEU A 256 8.76 2.39 -15.42
N LEU A 257 9.96 2.17 -15.96
CA LEU A 257 10.24 1.00 -16.81
C LEU A 257 10.06 -0.32 -16.05
N LYS A 258 10.51 -0.40 -14.78
CA LYS A 258 10.29 -1.57 -13.93
C LYS A 258 8.79 -1.81 -13.69
N GLY A 259 8.02 -0.75 -13.43
CA GLY A 259 6.57 -0.81 -13.30
C GLY A 259 5.89 -1.27 -14.60
N ALA A 260 6.29 -0.72 -15.74
CA ALA A 260 5.75 -1.10 -17.06
C ALA A 260 6.01 -2.58 -17.39
N ARG A 261 7.19 -3.11 -17.04
CA ARG A 261 7.53 -4.53 -17.18
C ARG A 261 6.67 -5.40 -16.26
N ALA A 262 6.46 -4.98 -15.01
CA ALA A 262 5.63 -5.72 -14.06
C ALA A 262 4.17 -5.82 -14.52
N ASN A 263 3.68 -4.83 -15.28
CA ASN A 263 2.34 -4.82 -15.87
C ASN A 263 2.30 -5.39 -17.31
N GLY A 264 3.42 -5.81 -17.90
CA GLY A 264 3.47 -6.35 -19.27
C GLY A 264 3.26 -5.32 -20.39
N VAL A 265 3.38 -4.01 -20.10
CA VAL A 265 3.04 -2.92 -21.02
C VAL A 265 4.24 -2.14 -21.56
N GLN A 266 5.47 -2.60 -21.26
CA GLN A 266 6.71 -1.90 -21.66
C GLN A 266 6.86 -1.69 -23.17
N HIS A 267 6.22 -2.51 -23.99
CA HIS A 267 6.28 -2.42 -25.45
C HIS A 267 5.43 -1.26 -26.01
N ARG A 268 4.56 -0.69 -25.20
CA ARG A 268 3.73 0.49 -25.51
C ARG A 268 4.21 1.78 -24.83
N LEU A 269 5.46 1.78 -24.32
CA LEU A 269 6.06 2.90 -23.61
C LEU A 269 7.33 3.37 -24.31
N THR A 270 7.44 4.66 -24.58
CA THR A 270 8.68 5.34 -24.94
C THR A 270 9.01 6.38 -23.89
N GLN A 271 10.22 6.37 -23.36
CA GLN A 271 10.65 7.32 -22.34
C GLN A 271 11.56 8.41 -22.93
N HIS A 272 11.33 9.64 -22.50
CA HIS A 272 12.08 10.82 -22.86
C HIS A 272 12.61 11.48 -21.59
N VAL A 273 13.88 11.16 -21.26
CA VAL A 273 14.53 11.70 -20.05
C VAL A 273 15.16 13.05 -20.37
N GLY A 274 14.72 14.09 -19.69
CA GLY A 274 15.25 15.44 -19.87
C GLY A 274 14.25 16.53 -19.57
N ASP A 275 14.68 17.78 -19.73
CA ASP A 275 13.82 18.93 -19.53
C ASP A 275 12.73 18.99 -20.61
N ASN A 276 11.47 19.15 -20.20
CA ASN A 276 10.30 19.23 -21.08
C ASN A 276 10.37 20.37 -22.11
N ARG A 277 11.11 21.44 -21.80
CA ARG A 277 11.37 22.52 -22.75
C ARG A 277 12.16 22.06 -23.98
N THR A 278 12.90 20.94 -23.85
CA THR A 278 13.68 20.32 -24.93
C THR A 278 13.05 19.05 -25.46
N THR A 279 12.42 18.23 -24.61
CA THR A 279 11.87 16.94 -25.03
C THR A 279 10.52 17.07 -25.73
N LEU A 280 9.60 17.92 -25.23
CA LEU A 280 8.26 18.06 -25.81
C LEU A 280 8.24 18.63 -27.24
N PRO A 281 9.10 19.59 -27.64
CA PRO A 281 9.13 20.06 -29.04
C PRO A 281 9.46 18.94 -30.05
N ALA A 282 10.20 17.93 -29.65
CA ALA A 282 10.51 16.78 -30.51
C ALA A 282 9.31 15.83 -30.72
N LEU A 283 8.26 15.96 -29.92
CA LEU A 283 7.02 15.17 -29.98
C LEU A 283 5.87 15.92 -30.67
N GLN A 284 6.15 16.99 -31.40
CA GLN A 284 5.14 17.75 -32.10
C GLN A 284 4.41 16.89 -33.15
N GLY A 285 3.08 16.85 -33.07
CA GLY A 285 2.24 16.09 -33.99
C GLY A 285 2.21 14.57 -33.75
N VAL A 286 2.81 14.09 -32.65
CA VAL A 286 2.86 12.65 -32.32
C VAL A 286 1.63 12.19 -31.52
N ALA A 287 1.08 13.06 -30.68
CA ALA A 287 0.09 12.68 -29.69
C ALA A 287 -1.33 13.15 -30.03
N ASP A 288 -2.30 12.28 -29.74
CA ASP A 288 -3.72 12.62 -29.73
C ASP A 288 -4.09 13.37 -28.44
N ARG A 289 -3.33 13.13 -27.36
CA ARG A 289 -3.56 13.71 -26.02
C ARG A 289 -2.26 14.06 -25.32
N VAL A 290 -2.27 15.15 -24.57
CA VAL A 290 -1.18 15.54 -23.67
C VAL A 290 -1.70 15.63 -22.24
N VAL A 291 -0.99 15.03 -21.31
CA VAL A 291 -1.26 15.08 -19.86
C VAL A 291 -0.21 15.93 -19.19
N LEU A 292 -0.66 16.95 -18.46
CA LEU A 292 0.19 17.87 -17.69
C LEU A 292 -0.04 17.59 -16.20
N GLY A 293 0.63 16.58 -15.67
CA GLY A 293 0.48 16.10 -14.30
C GLY A 293 1.40 16.77 -13.28
N LEU A 294 1.89 17.97 -13.56
CA LEU A 294 2.69 18.72 -12.60
C LEU A 294 1.79 19.23 -11.47
N LEU A 295 2.03 18.68 -10.28
CA LEU A 295 1.37 19.20 -9.07
C LEU A 295 2.07 20.50 -8.61
N PRO A 296 1.30 21.50 -8.16
CA PRO A 296 1.84 22.77 -7.69
C PRO A 296 2.71 22.61 -6.44
#